data_918f305d01a034a8e6fada74e808ee71
#
_entry.id   918f305d01a034a8e6fada74e808ee71
#
_cell.length_a   1.000
_cell.length_b   1.000
_cell.length_c   1.000
_cell.angle_alpha   90.00
_cell.angle_beta   90.00
_cell.angle_gamma   90.00
#
_symmetry.space_group_name_H-M   'P 1'
#
loop_
_entity.id
_entity.type
_entity.pdbx_description
1 polymer ?
#
loop_
_entity_poly.entity_id
_entity_poly.type
_entity_poly.pdbx_seq_one_letter_code
_entity_poly.pdbx_strand_id
1 'polypeptide(L)'
;MAEKSGVQSVERIFQLIEHLAAHPTGVSLQRLAEETGLAKSTVHRLLASLVGLGYVVQDEENGHYRLTLKMFELSSGIVDSMDIMGVAKAHLERLSQRTGEAVHLVIRDGRDIVYIYKTESGVGLRSPLYCTGVGKAILATLPGDELEDIWTHSNVQKLTDKTITDLEELRSQLVEVRANGYAIDDEENELGVRCVAVAIPGADGRAES
;
A
#
# COMPACT_ATOMS: atom_id res chain seq x y z
N MET A 1 -12.63 -23.32 10.10
CA MET A 1 -11.15 -23.32 10.15
C MET A 1 -10.68 -23.78 8.77
N ALA A 2 -10.29 -22.85 7.89
CA ALA A 2 -9.71 -23.23 6.60
C ALA A 2 -8.29 -23.74 6.84
N GLU A 3 -8.00 -24.95 6.40
CA GLU A 3 -6.64 -25.52 6.38
C GLU A 3 -5.72 -24.56 5.62
N LYS A 4 -4.65 -24.10 6.27
CA LYS A 4 -3.54 -23.41 5.60
C LYS A 4 -2.83 -24.41 4.69
N SER A 5 -3.29 -24.52 3.46
CA SER A 5 -2.73 -25.35 2.38
C SER A 5 -1.53 -24.69 1.71
N GLY A 6 -0.79 -23.83 2.40
CA GLY A 6 0.39 -23.15 1.86
C GLY A 6 1.65 -23.98 1.98
N VAL A 7 2.52 -23.91 0.96
CA VAL A 7 3.88 -24.50 1.05
C VAL A 7 4.71 -23.60 1.98
N GLN A 8 4.97 -24.07 3.19
CA GLN A 8 5.63 -23.33 4.27
C GLN A 8 6.94 -22.62 3.84
N SER A 9 7.69 -23.22 2.90
CA SER A 9 8.90 -22.59 2.38
C SER A 9 8.60 -21.34 1.54
N VAL A 10 7.48 -21.30 0.84
CA VAL A 10 7.04 -20.14 0.05
C VAL A 10 6.63 -19.00 0.99
N GLU A 11 5.82 -19.30 2.00
CA GLU A 11 5.41 -18.32 3.02
C GLU A 11 6.64 -17.67 3.69
N ARG A 12 7.62 -18.49 4.09
CA ARG A 12 8.85 -18.01 4.72
C ARG A 12 9.73 -17.18 3.79
N ILE A 13 9.76 -17.48 2.48
CA ILE A 13 10.50 -16.69 1.49
C ILE A 13 9.86 -15.32 1.36
N PHE A 14 8.54 -15.22 1.21
CA PHE A 14 7.87 -13.93 1.12
C PHE A 14 7.99 -13.13 2.40
N GLN A 15 7.87 -13.76 3.58
CA GLN A 15 8.14 -13.11 4.85
C GLN A 15 9.55 -12.49 4.89
N LEU A 16 10.58 -13.19 4.43
CA LEU A 16 11.93 -12.64 4.35
C LEU A 16 12.04 -11.48 3.36
N ILE A 17 11.37 -11.56 2.21
CA ILE A 17 11.35 -10.48 1.21
C ILE A 17 10.71 -9.21 1.80
N GLU A 18 9.60 -9.34 2.52
CA GLU A 18 8.91 -8.23 3.18
C GLU A 18 9.79 -7.57 4.25
N HIS A 19 10.48 -8.35 5.08
CA HIS A 19 11.44 -7.80 6.04
C HIS A 19 12.63 -7.13 5.38
N LEU A 20 13.17 -7.71 4.29
CA LEU A 20 14.24 -7.08 3.51
C LEU A 20 13.79 -5.75 2.88
N ALA A 21 12.54 -5.65 2.43
CA ALA A 21 11.98 -4.42 1.87
C ALA A 21 11.89 -3.29 2.91
N ALA A 22 11.65 -3.63 4.18
CA ALA A 22 11.67 -2.66 5.29
C ALA A 22 13.08 -2.14 5.63
N HIS A 23 14.13 -2.79 5.10
CA HIS A 23 15.54 -2.43 5.36
C HIS A 23 16.30 -2.12 4.05
N PRO A 24 16.02 -1.00 3.36
CA PRO A 24 16.58 -0.71 2.03
C PRO A 24 18.10 -0.58 2.01
N THR A 25 18.72 -0.21 3.13
CA THR A 25 20.19 -0.12 3.29
C THR A 25 20.86 -1.46 3.63
N GLY A 26 20.04 -2.52 3.80
CA GLY A 26 20.50 -3.86 4.15
C GLY A 26 20.38 -4.21 5.62
N VAL A 27 20.28 -5.50 5.90
CA VAL A 27 20.06 -6.06 7.24
C VAL A 27 20.87 -7.33 7.46
N SER A 28 21.33 -7.56 8.69
CA SER A 28 22.12 -8.75 9.02
C SER A 28 21.24 -10.02 9.10
N LEU A 29 21.83 -11.17 8.84
CA LEU A 29 21.17 -12.48 8.98
C LEU A 29 20.62 -12.68 10.41
N GLN A 30 21.33 -12.20 11.42
CA GLN A 30 20.90 -12.33 12.81
C GLN A 30 19.60 -11.57 13.05
N ARG A 31 19.54 -10.31 12.63
CA ARG A 31 18.35 -9.46 12.78
C ARG A 31 17.15 -10.02 12.02
N LEU A 32 17.34 -10.50 10.79
CA LEU A 32 16.28 -11.19 10.03
C LEU A 32 15.74 -12.42 10.76
N ALA A 33 16.61 -13.21 11.39
CA ALA A 33 16.18 -14.37 12.17
C ALA A 33 15.36 -13.95 13.41
N GLU A 34 15.75 -12.89 14.09
CA GLU A 34 15.04 -12.31 15.24
C GLU A 34 13.66 -11.75 14.83
N GLU A 35 13.61 -10.95 13.78
CA GLU A 35 12.37 -10.31 13.29
C GLU A 35 11.36 -11.32 12.70
N THR A 36 11.83 -12.35 12.01
CA THR A 36 10.97 -13.38 11.40
C THR A 36 10.63 -14.55 12.35
N GLY A 37 11.33 -14.68 13.47
CA GLY A 37 11.20 -15.83 14.38
C GLY A 37 11.72 -17.13 13.79
N LEU A 38 12.45 -17.11 12.68
CA LEU A 38 13.00 -18.29 12.02
C LEU A 38 14.38 -18.65 12.57
N ALA A 39 14.70 -19.96 12.60
CA ALA A 39 16.07 -20.39 12.93
C ALA A 39 17.08 -19.81 11.94
N LYS A 40 18.25 -19.34 12.42
CA LYS A 40 19.33 -18.78 11.60
C LYS A 40 19.72 -19.65 10.42
N SER A 41 19.78 -20.99 10.61
CA SER A 41 20.07 -21.94 9.54
C SER A 41 19.00 -21.95 8.42
N THR A 42 17.75 -21.75 8.80
CA THR A 42 16.63 -21.64 7.84
C THR A 42 16.74 -20.34 7.06
N VAL A 43 16.93 -19.20 7.75
CA VAL A 43 17.10 -17.89 7.10
C VAL A 43 18.29 -17.92 6.13
N HIS A 44 19.44 -18.44 6.57
CA HIS A 44 20.63 -18.56 5.72
C HIS A 44 20.36 -19.37 4.45
N ARG A 45 19.70 -20.51 4.54
CA ARG A 45 19.39 -21.35 3.39
C ARG A 45 18.43 -20.68 2.42
N LEU A 46 17.41 -19.97 2.93
CA LEU A 46 16.45 -19.24 2.10
C LEU A 46 17.09 -18.04 1.43
N LEU A 47 17.93 -17.27 2.16
CA LEU A 47 18.71 -16.17 1.59
C LEU A 47 19.67 -16.65 0.50
N ALA A 48 20.37 -17.75 0.71
CA ALA A 48 21.25 -18.33 -0.31
C ALA A 48 20.49 -18.67 -1.60
N SER A 49 19.25 -19.17 -1.49
CA SER A 49 18.39 -19.41 -2.65
C SER A 49 18.00 -18.10 -3.34
N LEU A 50 17.61 -17.07 -2.58
CA LEU A 50 17.24 -15.74 -3.12
C LEU A 50 18.44 -15.05 -3.78
N VAL A 51 19.64 -15.19 -3.23
CA VAL A 51 20.89 -14.70 -3.82
C VAL A 51 21.19 -15.44 -5.13
N GLY A 52 21.10 -16.77 -5.13
CA GLY A 52 21.31 -17.57 -6.34
C GLY A 52 20.30 -17.26 -7.45
N LEU A 53 19.07 -16.86 -7.09
CA LEU A 53 18.04 -16.38 -8.03
C LEU A 53 18.20 -14.90 -8.41
N GLY A 54 19.08 -14.15 -7.76
CA GLY A 54 19.35 -12.75 -8.04
C GLY A 54 18.35 -11.75 -7.45
N TYR A 55 17.45 -12.17 -6.54
CA TYR A 55 16.50 -11.28 -5.85
C TYR A 55 17.09 -10.57 -4.65
N VAL A 56 18.15 -11.14 -4.08
CA VAL A 56 18.87 -10.61 -2.92
C VAL A 56 20.34 -10.54 -3.27
N VAL A 57 21.02 -9.56 -2.72
CA VAL A 57 22.47 -9.47 -2.73
C VAL A 57 22.99 -9.39 -1.30
N GLN A 58 24.12 -10.02 -1.05
CA GLN A 58 24.86 -9.85 0.20
C GLN A 58 25.98 -8.85 -0.05
N ASP A 59 26.06 -7.84 0.79
CA ASP A 59 27.12 -6.85 0.77
C ASP A 59 28.42 -7.49 1.26
N GLU A 60 29.52 -7.34 0.52
CA GLU A 60 30.80 -7.97 0.82
C GLU A 60 31.52 -7.34 2.02
N GLU A 61 31.28 -6.05 2.30
CA GLU A 61 31.97 -5.31 3.38
C GLU A 61 31.38 -5.61 4.76
N ASN A 62 30.02 -5.59 4.86
CA ASN A 62 29.34 -5.73 6.14
C ASN A 62 28.53 -7.02 6.28
N GLY A 63 28.43 -7.82 5.22
CA GLY A 63 27.67 -9.09 5.19
C GLY A 63 26.14 -8.92 5.25
N HIS A 64 25.62 -7.71 5.08
CA HIS A 64 24.19 -7.44 5.10
C HIS A 64 23.50 -7.88 3.81
N TYR A 65 22.25 -8.26 3.92
CA TYR A 65 21.41 -8.67 2.80
C TYR A 65 20.44 -7.56 2.43
N ARG A 66 20.23 -7.31 1.15
CA ARG A 66 19.25 -6.36 0.62
C ARG A 66 18.61 -6.86 -0.66
N LEU A 67 17.42 -6.38 -0.98
CA LEU A 67 16.76 -6.66 -2.24
C LEU A 67 17.52 -6.03 -3.43
N THR A 68 17.40 -6.67 -4.58
CA THR A 68 17.92 -6.16 -5.86
C THR A 68 16.81 -5.48 -6.67
N LEU A 69 17.19 -4.78 -7.74
CA LEU A 69 16.24 -4.20 -8.70
C LEU A 69 15.41 -5.25 -9.45
N LYS A 70 15.76 -6.52 -9.37
CA LYS A 70 14.97 -7.60 -10.00
C LYS A 70 13.54 -7.68 -9.48
N MET A 71 13.31 -7.31 -8.22
CA MET A 71 11.94 -7.18 -7.68
C MET A 71 11.16 -6.08 -8.40
N PHE A 72 11.81 -4.95 -8.67
CA PHE A 72 11.20 -3.85 -9.41
C PHE A 72 10.91 -4.23 -10.88
N GLU A 73 11.81 -4.94 -11.54
CA GLU A 73 11.60 -5.45 -12.91
C GLU A 73 10.34 -6.32 -13.02
N LEU A 74 10.09 -7.17 -12.03
CA LEU A 74 8.87 -7.98 -11.99
C LEU A 74 7.60 -7.17 -11.77
N SER A 75 7.68 -6.14 -10.93
CA SER A 75 6.50 -5.33 -10.56
C SER A 75 6.18 -4.24 -11.58
N SER A 76 7.17 -3.71 -12.30
CA SER A 76 6.97 -2.63 -13.28
C SER A 76 5.97 -3.01 -14.37
N GLY A 77 6.02 -4.24 -14.87
CA GLY A 77 5.08 -4.73 -15.87
C GLY A 77 3.61 -4.74 -15.40
N ILE A 78 3.35 -4.82 -14.10
CA ILE A 78 1.99 -4.75 -13.55
C ILE A 78 1.46 -3.33 -13.72
N VAL A 79 2.23 -2.33 -13.30
CA VAL A 79 1.83 -0.91 -13.37
C VAL A 79 1.76 -0.46 -14.83
N ASP A 80 2.72 -0.84 -15.67
CA ASP A 80 2.76 -0.49 -17.09
C ASP A 80 1.58 -1.10 -17.88
N SER A 81 1.03 -2.23 -17.43
CA SER A 81 -0.15 -2.85 -18.04
C SER A 81 -1.47 -2.14 -17.69
N MET A 82 -1.47 -1.18 -16.78
CA MET A 82 -2.65 -0.43 -16.39
C MET A 82 -2.87 0.73 -17.37
N ASP A 83 -3.91 0.65 -18.19
CA ASP A 83 -4.29 1.70 -19.17
C ASP A 83 -4.42 3.09 -18.52
N ILE A 84 -4.86 3.14 -17.27
CA ILE A 84 -5.04 4.39 -16.52
C ILE A 84 -3.75 5.20 -16.40
N MET A 85 -2.58 4.57 -16.31
CA MET A 85 -1.30 5.27 -16.19
C MET A 85 -0.97 6.08 -17.43
N GLY A 86 -1.21 5.53 -18.61
CA GLY A 86 -0.97 6.21 -19.88
C GLY A 86 -1.81 7.48 -20.05
N VAL A 87 -3.05 7.46 -19.54
CA VAL A 87 -3.98 8.60 -19.62
C VAL A 87 -3.77 9.60 -18.48
N ALA A 88 -3.66 9.11 -17.25
CA ALA A 88 -3.66 9.95 -16.05
C ALA A 88 -2.40 10.79 -15.88
N LYS A 89 -1.23 10.25 -16.19
CA LYS A 89 0.07 10.87 -15.86
C LYS A 89 0.16 12.34 -16.30
N ALA A 90 -0.17 12.65 -17.55
CA ALA A 90 -0.09 14.03 -18.07
C ALA A 90 -1.06 14.99 -17.36
N HIS A 91 -2.21 14.48 -16.90
CA HIS A 91 -3.17 15.27 -16.16
C HIS A 91 -2.71 15.55 -14.73
N LEU A 92 -2.13 14.55 -14.07
CA LEU A 92 -1.60 14.64 -12.70
C LEU A 92 -0.41 15.60 -12.63
N GLU A 93 0.53 15.50 -13.58
CA GLU A 93 1.67 16.43 -13.70
C GLU A 93 1.21 17.86 -13.91
N ARG A 94 0.21 18.07 -14.79
CA ARG A 94 -0.36 19.41 -15.01
C ARG A 94 -1.05 19.94 -13.77
N LEU A 95 -1.76 19.12 -13.02
CA LEU A 95 -2.41 19.50 -11.78
C LEU A 95 -1.37 19.91 -10.74
N SER A 96 -0.34 19.11 -10.54
CA SER A 96 0.78 19.44 -9.63
C SER A 96 1.47 20.76 -10.00
N GLN A 97 1.77 20.99 -11.29
CA GLN A 97 2.36 22.23 -11.75
C GLN A 97 1.46 23.47 -11.50
N ARG A 98 0.14 23.31 -11.60
CA ARG A 98 -0.83 24.40 -11.40
C ARG A 98 -1.07 24.74 -9.94
N THR A 99 -1.03 23.76 -9.08
CA THR A 99 -1.33 23.92 -7.65
C THR A 99 -0.07 24.12 -6.80
N GLY A 100 1.09 23.63 -7.27
CA GLY A 100 2.29 23.56 -6.46
C GLY A 100 2.25 22.44 -5.42
N GLU A 101 1.24 21.56 -5.46
CA GLU A 101 1.00 20.53 -4.48
C GLU A 101 1.40 19.13 -5.03
N ALA A 102 1.70 18.22 -4.11
CA ALA A 102 1.88 16.81 -4.44
C ALA A 102 0.57 16.19 -4.93
N VAL A 103 0.62 15.48 -6.07
CA VAL A 103 -0.53 14.80 -6.64
C VAL A 103 -0.25 13.31 -6.73
N HIS A 104 -1.19 12.52 -6.27
CA HIS A 104 -1.07 11.08 -6.20
C HIS A 104 -2.20 10.40 -7.00
N LEU A 105 -1.87 9.26 -7.63
CA LEU A 105 -2.86 8.31 -8.13
C LEU A 105 -2.78 7.04 -7.31
N VAL A 106 -3.91 6.58 -6.85
CA VAL A 106 -4.03 5.34 -6.09
C VAL A 106 -5.06 4.43 -6.72
N ILE A 107 -4.89 3.14 -6.53
CA ILE A 107 -5.92 2.14 -6.83
C ILE A 107 -6.33 1.41 -5.56
N ARG A 108 -7.53 0.91 -5.54
CA ARG A 108 -8.01 0.02 -4.49
C ARG A 108 -7.47 -1.39 -4.72
N ASP A 109 -6.91 -1.99 -3.68
CA ASP A 109 -6.52 -3.39 -3.65
C ASP A 109 -7.12 -4.06 -2.40
N GLY A 110 -8.25 -4.69 -2.56
CA GLY A 110 -9.01 -5.28 -1.46
C GLY A 110 -9.52 -4.25 -0.46
N ARG A 111 -8.89 -4.17 0.71
CA ARG A 111 -9.23 -3.27 1.83
C ARG A 111 -8.25 -2.13 2.01
N ASP A 112 -7.25 -2.07 1.18
CA ASP A 112 -6.20 -1.06 1.17
C ASP A 112 -6.25 -0.25 -0.13
N ILE A 113 -5.52 0.86 -0.12
CA ILE A 113 -5.13 1.61 -1.31
C ILE A 113 -3.65 1.39 -1.61
N VAL A 114 -3.32 1.37 -2.88
CA VAL A 114 -1.94 1.29 -3.36
C VAL A 114 -1.63 2.53 -4.19
N TYR A 115 -0.59 3.24 -3.81
CA TYR A 115 -0.10 4.39 -4.57
C TYR A 115 0.65 3.91 -5.80
N ILE A 116 0.06 4.09 -6.99
CA ILE A 116 0.67 3.71 -8.27
C ILE A 116 1.39 4.87 -8.95
N TYR A 117 1.11 6.12 -8.54
CA TYR A 117 1.82 7.32 -9.00
C TYR A 117 1.87 8.39 -7.91
N LYS A 118 3.03 9.02 -7.78
CA LYS A 118 3.28 10.17 -6.90
C LYS A 118 4.21 11.14 -7.62
N THR A 119 3.93 12.45 -7.52
CA THR A 119 4.78 13.47 -8.14
C THR A 119 6.11 13.67 -7.42
N GLU A 120 6.22 13.28 -6.15
CA GLU A 120 7.43 13.55 -5.35
C GLU A 120 8.23 12.32 -4.95
N SER A 121 7.64 11.19 -4.65
CA SER A 121 8.31 9.88 -4.40
C SER A 121 7.38 8.82 -3.78
N GLY A 122 7.81 7.56 -3.70
CA GLY A 122 7.18 6.53 -2.86
C GLY A 122 5.99 5.80 -3.48
N VAL A 123 6.15 5.28 -4.69
CA VAL A 123 5.19 4.35 -5.33
C VAL A 123 5.14 3.03 -4.57
N GLY A 124 3.98 2.37 -4.55
CA GLY A 124 3.80 1.05 -3.94
C GLY A 124 3.49 1.04 -2.45
N LEU A 125 3.35 2.22 -1.81
CA LEU A 125 2.91 2.30 -0.41
C LEU A 125 1.44 1.89 -0.31
N ARG A 126 1.10 1.21 0.78
CA ARG A 126 -0.27 0.86 1.16
C ARG A 126 -0.73 1.73 2.32
N SER A 127 -1.99 2.11 2.31
CA SER A 127 -2.62 2.83 3.41
C SER A 127 -4.06 2.36 3.62
N PRO A 128 -4.59 2.48 4.83
CA PRO A 128 -5.96 2.09 5.14
C PRO A 128 -7.00 2.94 4.38
N LEU A 129 -8.13 2.32 4.05
CA LEU A 129 -9.25 3.03 3.41
C LEU A 129 -9.97 3.99 4.37
N TYR A 130 -10.13 3.63 5.64
CA TYR A 130 -11.03 4.32 6.57
C TYR A 130 -10.57 5.72 7.00
N CYS A 131 -9.27 6.01 6.99
CA CYS A 131 -8.67 7.24 7.55
C CYS A 131 -7.87 8.07 6.55
N THR A 132 -7.97 7.77 5.26
CA THR A 132 -7.31 8.54 4.20
C THR A 132 -8.34 9.21 3.28
N GLY A 133 -8.02 10.39 2.76
CA GLY A 133 -8.92 11.09 1.82
C GLY A 133 -9.25 10.24 0.60
N VAL A 134 -8.24 9.60 -0.01
CA VAL A 134 -8.41 8.71 -1.15
C VAL A 134 -9.24 7.46 -0.79
N GLY A 135 -9.01 6.89 0.39
CA GLY A 135 -9.80 5.76 0.88
C GLY A 135 -11.27 6.12 1.09
N LYS A 136 -11.55 7.25 1.74
CA LYS A 136 -12.93 7.74 1.93
C LYS A 136 -13.62 8.09 0.61
N ALA A 137 -12.88 8.65 -0.36
CA ALA A 137 -13.44 8.91 -1.70
C ALA A 137 -13.88 7.59 -2.38
N ILE A 138 -13.07 6.54 -2.30
CA ILE A 138 -13.41 5.20 -2.81
C ILE A 138 -14.59 4.59 -2.04
N LEU A 139 -14.53 4.57 -0.70
CA LEU A 139 -15.60 4.01 0.15
C LEU A 139 -16.96 4.67 -0.11
N ALA A 140 -16.95 5.96 -0.46
CA ALA A 140 -18.17 6.68 -0.80
C ALA A 140 -18.88 6.14 -2.06
N THR A 141 -18.18 5.42 -2.94
CA THR A 141 -18.76 4.83 -4.16
C THR A 141 -19.29 3.40 -3.95
N LEU A 142 -18.98 2.79 -2.81
CA LEU A 142 -19.32 1.39 -2.54
C LEU A 142 -20.73 1.21 -1.98
N PRO A 143 -21.38 0.05 -2.22
CA PRO A 143 -22.58 -0.37 -1.51
C PRO A 143 -22.35 -0.50 0.00
N GLY A 144 -23.42 -0.37 0.80
CA GLY A 144 -23.33 -0.38 2.25
C GLY A 144 -22.86 -1.70 2.85
N ASP A 145 -23.20 -2.83 2.23
CA ASP A 145 -22.76 -4.18 2.62
C ASP A 145 -21.26 -4.39 2.39
N GLU A 146 -20.73 -3.86 1.31
CA GLU A 146 -19.29 -3.92 1.02
C GLU A 146 -18.50 -3.01 1.99
N LEU A 147 -19.03 -1.84 2.32
CA LEU A 147 -18.46 -0.95 3.35
C LEU A 147 -18.38 -1.67 4.71
N GLU A 148 -19.45 -2.36 5.11
CA GLU A 148 -19.47 -3.12 6.37
C GLU A 148 -18.46 -4.27 6.38
N ASP A 149 -18.34 -4.99 5.27
CA ASP A 149 -17.33 -6.06 5.14
C ASP A 149 -15.91 -5.51 5.26
N ILE A 150 -15.59 -4.42 4.55
CA ILE A 150 -14.29 -3.76 4.63
C ILE A 150 -14.01 -3.31 6.06
N TRP A 151 -14.96 -2.62 6.70
CA TRP A 151 -14.80 -2.13 8.07
C TRP A 151 -14.56 -3.26 9.07
N THR A 152 -15.40 -4.29 9.04
CA THR A 152 -15.33 -5.43 9.97
C THR A 152 -14.02 -6.17 9.91
N HIS A 153 -13.40 -6.21 8.74
CA HIS A 153 -12.15 -6.92 8.53
C HIS A 153 -10.93 -5.98 8.47
N SER A 154 -11.11 -4.69 8.57
CA SER A 154 -10.01 -3.74 8.71
C SER A 154 -9.51 -3.70 10.15
N ASN A 155 -8.21 -3.54 10.33
CA ASN A 155 -7.62 -3.29 11.64
C ASN A 155 -7.74 -1.80 11.97
N VAL A 156 -8.94 -1.35 12.35
CA VAL A 156 -9.20 0.06 12.66
C VAL A 156 -8.44 0.46 13.92
N GLN A 157 -7.54 1.42 13.79
CA GLN A 157 -6.71 1.96 14.85
C GLN A 157 -6.84 3.48 14.91
N LYS A 158 -6.78 4.05 16.10
CA LYS A 158 -6.70 5.49 16.30
C LYS A 158 -5.27 5.97 16.06
N LEU A 159 -4.99 6.48 14.87
CA LEU A 159 -3.66 6.95 14.46
C LEU A 159 -3.38 8.37 14.97
N THR A 160 -4.42 9.21 15.00
CA THR A 160 -4.41 10.57 15.55
C THR A 160 -5.66 10.81 16.38
N ASP A 161 -5.77 11.97 17.02
CA ASP A 161 -6.99 12.33 17.74
C ASP A 161 -8.19 12.58 16.82
N LYS A 162 -7.94 12.79 15.53
CA LYS A 162 -8.97 13.02 14.50
C LYS A 162 -9.36 11.76 13.73
N THR A 163 -8.64 10.64 13.92
CA THR A 163 -8.98 9.37 13.24
C THR A 163 -10.37 8.91 13.62
N ILE A 164 -11.23 8.70 12.63
CA ILE A 164 -12.55 8.12 12.80
C ILE A 164 -12.40 6.63 13.11
N THR A 165 -12.92 6.20 14.25
CA THR A 165 -12.89 4.80 14.70
C THR A 165 -14.28 4.22 14.92
N ASP A 166 -15.32 4.94 14.55
CA ASP A 166 -16.71 4.52 14.59
C ASP A 166 -17.32 4.43 13.19
N LEU A 167 -18.02 3.33 12.89
CA LEU A 167 -18.58 3.08 11.56
C LEU A 167 -19.69 4.06 11.20
N GLU A 168 -20.53 4.45 12.16
CA GLU A 168 -21.65 5.35 11.90
C GLU A 168 -21.17 6.78 11.66
N GLU A 169 -20.10 7.19 12.35
CA GLU A 169 -19.42 8.45 12.09
C GLU A 169 -18.81 8.45 10.67
N LEU A 170 -18.14 7.36 10.28
CA LEU A 170 -17.63 7.21 8.91
C LEU A 170 -18.76 7.26 7.89
N ARG A 171 -19.88 6.52 8.10
CA ARG A 171 -21.04 6.55 7.20
C ARG A 171 -21.58 7.98 7.02
N SER A 172 -21.64 8.74 8.09
CA SER A 172 -22.09 10.14 8.08
C SER A 172 -21.18 10.99 7.18
N GLN A 173 -19.87 10.88 7.34
CA GLN A 173 -18.91 11.56 6.47
C GLN A 173 -19.03 11.12 4.99
N LEU A 174 -19.21 9.82 4.73
CA LEU A 174 -19.35 9.32 3.36
C LEU A 174 -20.61 9.86 2.65
N VAL A 175 -21.67 10.21 3.39
CA VAL A 175 -22.83 10.92 2.82
C VAL A 175 -22.41 12.31 2.33
N GLU A 176 -21.62 13.04 3.11
CA GLU A 176 -21.09 14.36 2.72
C GLU A 176 -20.13 14.24 1.52
N VAL A 177 -19.28 13.22 1.51
CA VAL A 177 -18.37 12.97 0.38
C VAL A 177 -19.15 12.74 -0.91
N ARG A 178 -20.22 11.94 -0.88
CA ARG A 178 -21.11 11.72 -2.04
C ARG A 178 -21.77 13.02 -2.52
N ALA A 179 -22.22 13.85 -1.59
CA ALA A 179 -22.88 15.13 -1.92
C ALA A 179 -21.91 16.14 -2.53
N ASN A 180 -20.70 16.21 -2.01
CA ASN A 180 -19.67 17.18 -2.42
C ASN A 180 -18.84 16.71 -3.63
N GLY A 181 -18.75 15.41 -3.88
CA GLY A 181 -17.93 14.81 -4.93
C GLY A 181 -16.44 14.72 -4.60
N TYR A 182 -16.05 15.00 -3.36
CA TYR A 182 -14.67 14.88 -2.88
C TYR A 182 -14.62 14.51 -1.39
N ALA A 183 -13.52 13.91 -0.97
CA ALA A 183 -13.24 13.58 0.43
C ALA A 183 -12.05 14.42 0.94
N ILE A 184 -12.07 14.68 2.24
CA ILE A 184 -10.97 15.35 2.94
C ILE A 184 -10.41 14.39 3.99
N ASP A 185 -9.09 14.31 4.07
CA ASP A 185 -8.38 13.82 5.24
C ASP A 185 -7.79 15.05 5.96
N ASP A 186 -8.29 15.33 7.15
CA ASP A 186 -7.81 16.44 7.98
C ASP A 186 -6.98 15.90 9.15
N GLU A 187 -5.78 15.41 8.86
CA GLU A 187 -4.86 14.83 9.85
C GLU A 187 -5.39 13.54 10.51
N GLU A 188 -6.23 12.77 9.83
CA GLU A 188 -6.80 11.53 10.36
C GLU A 188 -5.80 10.36 10.29
N ASN A 189 -5.02 10.31 9.21
CA ASN A 189 -3.98 9.29 9.02
C ASN A 189 -2.65 9.71 9.63
N GLU A 190 -2.27 11.00 9.54
CA GLU A 190 -1.00 11.52 10.02
C GLU A 190 -1.13 12.99 10.42
N LEU A 191 -0.61 13.35 11.60
CA LEU A 191 -0.62 14.74 12.08
C LEU A 191 0.16 15.67 11.15
N GLY A 192 -0.42 16.82 10.85
CA GLY A 192 0.17 17.82 9.95
C GLY A 192 -0.04 17.53 8.47
N VAL A 193 -0.62 16.39 8.11
CA VAL A 193 -0.94 16.03 6.72
C VAL A 193 -2.43 16.23 6.45
N ARG A 194 -2.74 16.99 5.39
CA ARG A 194 -4.09 17.19 4.88
C ARG A 194 -4.14 16.85 3.41
N CYS A 195 -5.17 16.12 2.99
CA CYS A 195 -5.37 15.87 1.58
C CYS A 195 -6.83 16.02 1.16
N VAL A 196 -7.02 16.34 -0.11
CA VAL A 196 -8.31 16.32 -0.81
C VAL A 196 -8.23 15.24 -1.89
N ALA A 197 -9.24 14.39 -1.96
CA ALA A 197 -9.28 13.30 -2.91
C ALA A 197 -10.62 13.22 -3.64
N VAL A 198 -10.56 12.80 -4.89
CA VAL A 198 -11.73 12.48 -5.71
C VAL A 198 -11.61 11.05 -6.21
N ALA A 199 -12.74 10.37 -6.29
CA ALA A 199 -12.81 9.05 -6.88
C ALA A 199 -12.90 9.16 -8.41
N ILE A 200 -12.17 8.32 -9.13
CA ILE A 200 -12.31 8.18 -10.58
C ILE A 200 -13.18 6.94 -10.83
N PRO A 201 -14.45 7.13 -11.24
CA PRO A 201 -15.36 6.00 -11.45
C PRO A 201 -14.99 5.23 -12.71
N GLY A 202 -14.99 3.90 -12.62
CA GLY A 202 -14.95 3.00 -13.75
C GLY A 202 -16.27 3.02 -14.54
N ALA A 203 -16.36 2.17 -15.55
CA ALA A 203 -17.54 2.07 -16.43
C ALA A 203 -18.82 1.63 -15.69
N ASP A 204 -18.67 0.94 -14.56
CA ASP A 204 -19.75 0.49 -13.68
C ASP A 204 -20.16 1.53 -12.61
N GLY A 205 -19.53 2.69 -12.61
CA GLY A 205 -19.74 3.77 -11.65
C GLY A 205 -19.06 3.56 -10.29
N ARG A 206 -18.31 2.48 -10.09
CA ARG A 206 -17.50 2.25 -8.90
C ARG A 206 -16.12 2.86 -9.09
N ALA A 207 -15.53 3.37 -8.02
CA ALA A 207 -14.16 3.84 -8.09
C ALA A 207 -13.19 2.66 -8.03
N GLU A 208 -12.38 2.53 -9.04
CA GLU A 208 -11.19 1.67 -9.08
C GLU A 208 -9.94 2.48 -8.67
N SER A 209 -10.05 3.82 -8.70
CA SER A 209 -8.95 4.75 -8.42
C SER A 209 -9.47 6.00 -7.72
#